data_5ba83338342dab025db799624940996a
#
_entry.id   5ba83338342dab025db799624940996a
#
_cell.length_a   1.000
_cell.length_b   1.000
_cell.length_c   1.000
_cell.angle_alpha   90.00
_cell.angle_beta   90.00
_cell.angle_gamma   90.00
#
_symmetry.space_group_name_H-M   'P 1'
#
loop_
_entity.id
_entity.type
_entity.pdbx_description
1 polymer ?
#
loop_
_entity_poly.entity_id
_entity_poly.type
_entity_poly.pdbx_seq_one_letter_code
_entity_poly.pdbx_strand_id
1 'polypeptide(L)'
;NTNHLRIQPYTSDGLDAIATQRAIEGLVPGSWTPEIIRLLAEKAAPTGDARRVIELLNAAVERCEFRQDDHSERRLTVEDIHLPLENSPTTLGSNLEHIDDLNPNAMLVLLSLCRRLTKEESMTTGDVEQLYAVVCEEYEKKMKSHTTIWKYLKEFEERQIITSRVATITGGRGRTTHLSMPHYLPKDLGIRIEMLLKKRFR
;
A
#
# COMPACT_ATOMS: atom_id res chain seq x y z
N ASN A 1 9.12 13.81 -34.20
CA ASN A 1 10.00 14.24 -33.08
C ASN A 1 9.17 14.19 -31.78
N THR A 2 9.40 13.15 -30.98
CA THR A 2 8.75 13.02 -29.68
C THR A 2 9.67 13.68 -28.67
N ASN A 3 9.26 14.81 -28.08
CA ASN A 3 9.99 15.44 -27.00
C ASN A 3 9.68 14.69 -25.70
N HIS A 4 10.67 14.02 -25.14
CA HIS A 4 10.56 13.39 -23.82
C HIS A 4 10.92 14.40 -22.74
N LEU A 5 9.92 14.81 -21.96
CA LEU A 5 10.10 15.61 -20.74
C LEU A 5 10.34 14.65 -19.57
N ARG A 6 11.51 14.72 -18.95
CA ARG A 6 11.82 13.96 -17.74
C ARG A 6 11.63 14.85 -16.53
N ILE A 7 10.61 14.52 -15.71
CA ILE A 7 10.37 15.18 -14.43
C ILE A 7 11.26 14.52 -13.37
N GLN A 8 12.04 15.34 -12.66
CA GLN A 8 12.89 14.87 -11.55
C GLN A 8 12.06 14.68 -10.29
N PRO A 9 12.39 13.70 -9.42
CA PRO A 9 11.81 13.59 -8.08
C PRO A 9 12.07 14.87 -7.27
N TYR A 10 11.16 15.19 -6.36
CA TYR A 10 11.34 16.33 -5.44
C TYR A 10 12.50 16.08 -4.47
N THR A 11 13.24 17.14 -4.19
CA THR A 11 14.21 17.15 -3.09
C THR A 11 13.50 17.23 -1.74
N SER A 12 14.22 16.95 -0.65
CA SER A 12 13.69 17.11 0.72
C SER A 12 13.14 18.53 0.96
N ASP A 13 13.87 19.57 0.51
CA ASP A 13 13.43 20.97 0.62
C ASP A 13 12.17 21.25 -0.20
N GLY A 14 12.05 20.65 -1.38
CA GLY A 14 10.85 20.75 -2.20
C GLY A 14 9.64 20.09 -1.54
N LEU A 15 9.83 18.93 -0.90
CA LEU A 15 8.78 18.24 -0.14
C LEU A 15 8.40 19.01 1.13
N ASP A 16 9.37 19.63 1.82
CA ASP A 16 9.12 20.49 2.97
C ASP A 16 8.27 21.70 2.60
N ALA A 17 8.61 22.38 1.50
CA ALA A 17 7.83 23.50 0.99
C ALA A 17 6.37 23.10 0.66
N ILE A 18 6.17 21.94 0.00
CA ILE A 18 4.84 21.41 -0.32
C ILE A 18 4.06 21.09 0.95
N ALA A 19 4.66 20.38 1.91
CA ALA A 19 4.01 20.03 3.16
C ALA A 19 3.66 21.26 4.00
N THR A 20 4.56 22.24 4.08
CA THR A 20 4.33 23.51 4.76
C THR A 20 3.16 24.27 4.16
N GLN A 21 3.09 24.37 2.83
CA GLN A 21 1.96 25.00 2.16
C GLN A 21 0.64 24.31 2.49
N ARG A 22 0.61 22.99 2.45
CA ARG A 22 -0.60 22.20 2.79
C ARG A 22 -0.99 22.34 4.25
N ALA A 23 -0.03 22.40 5.16
CA ALA A 23 -0.30 22.66 6.57
C ALA A 23 -0.90 24.04 6.81
N ILE A 24 -0.38 25.10 6.15
CA ILE A 24 -0.92 26.46 6.22
C ILE A 24 -2.35 26.53 5.69
N GLU A 25 -2.63 25.85 4.58
CA GLU A 25 -3.95 25.86 3.93
C GLU A 25 -5.01 25.03 4.65
N GLY A 26 -4.61 23.91 5.27
CA GLY A 26 -5.53 22.88 5.77
C GLY A 26 -5.58 22.70 7.28
N LEU A 27 -4.61 23.20 8.03
CA LEU A 27 -4.52 22.98 9.47
C LEU A 27 -4.77 24.25 10.28
N VAL A 28 -5.24 24.08 11.50
CA VAL A 28 -5.46 25.19 12.44
C VAL A 28 -4.11 25.83 12.80
N PRO A 29 -3.99 27.17 12.79
CA PRO A 29 -2.77 27.85 13.22
C PRO A 29 -2.35 27.43 14.63
N GLY A 30 -1.08 27.07 14.79
CA GLY A 30 -0.54 26.59 16.07
C GLY A 30 -0.70 25.10 16.35
N SER A 31 -1.42 24.35 15.49
CA SER A 31 -1.54 22.89 15.63
C SER A 31 -0.34 22.10 15.10
N TRP A 32 0.64 22.73 14.52
CA TRP A 32 1.85 22.12 13.96
C TRP A 32 3.06 23.05 14.13
N THR A 33 4.26 22.51 13.96
CA THR A 33 5.52 23.29 13.96
C THR A 33 6.35 22.99 12.70
N PRO A 34 7.24 23.91 12.29
CA PRO A 34 8.13 23.67 11.14
C PRO A 34 8.98 22.40 11.27
N GLU A 35 9.40 22.06 12.48
CA GLU A 35 10.21 20.85 12.76
C GLU A 35 9.42 19.57 12.44
N ILE A 36 8.12 19.55 12.77
CA ILE A 36 7.22 18.43 12.47
C ILE A 36 7.06 18.27 10.96
N ILE A 37 6.87 19.37 10.23
CA ILE A 37 6.75 19.34 8.76
C ILE A 37 8.05 18.88 8.11
N ARG A 38 9.19 19.37 8.59
CA ARG A 38 10.51 18.92 8.08
C ARG A 38 10.72 17.42 8.29
N LEU A 39 10.35 16.89 9.45
CA LEU A 39 10.45 15.45 9.72
C LEU A 39 9.57 14.61 8.77
N LEU A 40 8.38 15.09 8.41
CA LEU A 40 7.53 14.47 7.39
C LEU A 40 8.21 14.47 6.02
N ALA A 41 8.79 15.61 5.62
CA ALA A 41 9.50 15.74 4.36
C ALA A 41 10.72 14.83 4.27
N GLU A 42 11.51 14.72 5.34
CA GLU A 42 12.65 13.79 5.43
C GLU A 42 12.21 12.32 5.27
N LYS A 43 11.08 11.94 5.85
CA LYS A 43 10.52 10.59 5.70
C LYS A 43 9.99 10.31 4.30
N ALA A 44 9.50 11.33 3.58
CA ALA A 44 9.04 11.21 2.20
C ALA A 44 10.20 11.27 1.18
N ALA A 45 11.33 11.88 1.55
CA ALA A 45 12.46 12.14 0.66
C ALA A 45 12.98 10.92 -0.12
N PRO A 46 13.04 9.69 0.45
CA PRO A 46 13.47 8.51 -0.30
C PRO A 46 12.64 8.20 -1.56
N THR A 47 11.37 8.62 -1.58
CA THR A 47 10.48 8.43 -2.75
C THR A 47 10.52 9.63 -3.69
N GLY A 48 10.86 10.83 -3.20
CA GLY A 48 10.80 12.09 -3.95
C GLY A 48 9.40 12.44 -4.46
N ASP A 49 8.36 11.87 -3.85
CA ASP A 49 6.96 12.00 -4.29
C ASP A 49 6.19 12.97 -3.39
N ALA A 50 5.68 14.05 -4.00
CA ALA A 50 4.86 15.04 -3.32
C ALA A 50 3.57 14.45 -2.73
N ARG A 51 2.96 13.46 -3.39
CA ARG A 51 1.79 12.77 -2.87
C ARG A 51 2.10 12.08 -1.55
N ARG A 52 3.28 11.47 -1.46
CA ARG A 52 3.71 10.77 -0.25
C ARG A 52 3.79 11.69 0.97
N VAL A 53 4.33 12.89 0.84
CA VAL A 53 4.42 13.82 1.98
C VAL A 53 3.03 14.30 2.43
N ILE A 54 2.08 14.48 1.49
CA ILE A 54 0.70 14.86 1.80
C ILE A 54 -0.01 13.70 2.53
N GLU A 55 0.16 12.48 2.09
CA GLU A 55 -0.39 11.29 2.74
C GLU A 55 0.13 11.14 4.16
N LEU A 56 1.42 11.37 4.38
CA LEU A 56 2.04 11.36 5.71
C LEU A 56 1.46 12.44 6.63
N LEU A 57 1.25 13.64 6.09
CA LEU A 57 0.65 14.74 6.84
C LEU A 57 -0.78 14.39 7.26
N ASN A 58 -1.62 13.89 6.34
CA ASN A 58 -2.98 13.48 6.63
C ASN A 58 -3.03 12.39 7.71
N ALA A 59 -2.17 11.37 7.59
CA ALA A 59 -2.10 10.31 8.58
C ALA A 59 -1.69 10.80 9.97
N ALA A 60 -0.78 11.77 10.04
CA ALA A 60 -0.38 12.38 11.31
C ALA A 60 -1.53 13.18 11.93
N VAL A 61 -2.31 13.90 11.10
CA VAL A 61 -3.50 14.65 11.54
C VAL A 61 -4.56 13.71 12.09
N GLU A 62 -4.91 12.66 11.36
CA GLU A 62 -5.89 11.65 11.81
C GLU A 62 -5.50 11.05 13.16
N ARG A 63 -4.22 10.72 13.36
CA ARG A 63 -3.74 10.20 14.65
C ARG A 63 -3.85 11.23 15.76
N CYS A 64 -3.50 12.48 15.49
CA CYS A 64 -3.64 13.57 16.43
C CYS A 64 -5.10 13.75 16.86
N GLU A 65 -6.05 13.61 15.93
CA GLU A 65 -7.48 13.69 16.20
C GLU A 65 -8.01 12.50 17.03
N PHE A 66 -7.46 11.30 16.78
CA PHE A 66 -7.84 10.09 17.53
C PHE A 66 -7.19 9.97 18.92
N ARG A 67 -6.18 10.77 19.24
CA ARG A 67 -5.67 10.82 20.61
C ARG A 67 -6.75 11.37 21.52
N GLN A 68 -7.26 10.51 22.41
CA GLN A 68 -8.23 10.86 23.44
C GLN A 68 -7.56 11.54 24.64
N ASP A 69 -6.77 12.56 24.42
CA ASP A 69 -6.26 13.39 25.50
C ASP A 69 -7.26 14.51 25.78
N ASP A 70 -7.95 14.34 26.89
CA ASP A 70 -8.88 15.30 27.45
C ASP A 70 -8.13 16.60 27.77
N HIS A 71 -8.46 17.71 27.10
CA HIS A 71 -8.02 19.08 27.39
C HIS A 71 -6.65 19.58 26.90
N SER A 72 -5.83 18.88 26.16
CA SER A 72 -4.66 19.50 25.53
C SER A 72 -4.99 20.07 24.16
N GLU A 73 -4.45 21.25 23.85
CA GLU A 73 -4.48 21.80 22.48
C GLU A 73 -4.02 20.71 21.49
N ARG A 74 -4.87 20.38 20.52
CA ARG A 74 -4.58 19.37 19.51
C ARG A 74 -3.43 19.84 18.63
N ARG A 75 -2.22 19.38 18.97
CA ARG A 75 -1.00 19.67 18.23
C ARG A 75 -0.39 18.39 17.69
N LEU A 76 0.11 18.46 16.47
CA LEU A 76 0.91 17.38 15.90
C LEU A 76 2.19 17.20 16.72
N THR A 77 2.51 15.96 17.03
CA THR A 77 3.72 15.56 17.75
C THR A 77 4.59 14.62 16.94
N VAL A 78 5.82 14.44 17.37
CA VAL A 78 6.74 13.47 16.78
C VAL A 78 6.17 12.05 16.82
N GLU A 79 5.38 11.72 17.84
CA GLU A 79 4.73 10.41 17.99
C GLU A 79 3.69 10.15 16.91
N ASP A 80 2.95 11.17 16.48
CA ASP A 80 1.98 11.06 15.38
C ASP A 80 2.66 10.69 14.04
N ILE A 81 3.96 11.01 13.92
CA ILE A 81 4.78 10.71 12.75
C ILE A 81 5.56 9.39 12.91
N HIS A 82 6.00 9.06 14.14
CA HIS A 82 6.87 7.90 14.40
C HIS A 82 6.12 6.59 14.62
N LEU A 83 4.83 6.61 14.88
CA LEU A 83 4.06 5.37 14.83
C LEU A 83 4.23 4.75 13.43
N PRO A 84 4.61 3.48 13.35
CA PRO A 84 5.12 2.93 12.11
C PRO A 84 4.17 3.22 10.95
N LEU A 85 4.71 3.81 9.88
CA LEU A 85 4.08 3.85 8.57
C LEU A 85 3.62 2.45 8.12
N GLU A 86 4.13 1.42 8.77
CA GLU A 86 3.73 0.03 8.66
C GLU A 86 2.25 -0.22 8.99
N ASN A 87 1.61 0.65 9.79
CA ASN A 87 0.20 0.54 10.18
C ASN A 87 -0.68 1.67 9.63
N SER A 88 -0.14 2.55 8.78
CA SER A 88 -0.93 3.64 8.21
C SER A 88 -1.75 3.16 7.02
N PRO A 89 -3.08 3.21 7.07
CA PRO A 89 -3.94 2.92 5.91
C PRO A 89 -3.74 3.91 4.76
N THR A 90 -2.97 4.96 4.97
CA THR A 90 -2.92 6.17 4.15
C THR A 90 -2.05 6.06 2.89
N THR A 91 -1.27 5.00 2.71
CA THR A 91 -0.48 4.82 1.49
C THR A 91 -1.33 4.41 0.28
N LEU A 92 -2.59 4.12 0.53
CA LEU A 92 -3.52 3.55 -0.43
C LEU A 92 -4.81 4.36 -0.42
N GLY A 93 -4.69 5.68 -0.69
CA GLY A 93 -5.87 6.55 -0.75
C GLY A 93 -7.03 5.91 -1.50
N SER A 94 -8.23 6.03 -0.97
CA SER A 94 -9.57 5.82 -1.56
C SER A 94 -9.91 4.45 -2.19
N ASN A 95 -8.96 3.56 -2.45
CA ASN A 95 -9.23 2.27 -3.10
C ASN A 95 -9.20 1.06 -2.15
N LEU A 96 -8.98 1.25 -0.84
CA LEU A 96 -8.92 0.13 0.12
C LEU A 96 -10.29 -0.40 0.52
N GLU A 97 -11.35 0.39 0.38
CA GLU A 97 -12.73 -0.08 0.60
C GLU A 97 -13.03 -1.31 -0.27
N HIS A 98 -12.47 -1.34 -1.48
CA HIS A 98 -12.61 -2.48 -2.40
C HIS A 98 -11.89 -3.75 -1.93
N ILE A 99 -10.95 -3.64 -1.00
CA ILE A 99 -10.20 -4.78 -0.44
C ILE A 99 -10.93 -5.32 0.79
N ASP A 100 -11.52 -4.45 1.58
CA ASP A 100 -12.27 -4.82 2.78
C ASP A 100 -13.49 -5.68 2.43
N ASP A 101 -14.06 -5.52 1.24
CA ASP A 101 -15.20 -6.30 0.73
C ASP A 101 -14.83 -7.64 0.09
N LEU A 102 -13.54 -7.93 -0.06
CA LEU A 102 -13.11 -9.19 -0.65
C LEU A 102 -13.53 -10.40 0.18
N ASN A 103 -13.86 -11.48 -0.51
CA ASN A 103 -14.08 -12.77 0.14
C ASN A 103 -12.82 -13.22 0.90
N PRO A 104 -12.93 -13.81 2.11
CA PRO A 104 -11.76 -14.26 2.87
C PRO A 104 -10.82 -15.20 2.11
N ASN A 105 -11.36 -16.08 1.23
CA ASN A 105 -10.50 -16.93 0.39
C ASN A 105 -9.78 -16.12 -0.71
N ALA A 106 -10.40 -15.07 -1.25
CA ALA A 106 -9.74 -14.16 -2.18
C ALA A 106 -8.63 -13.37 -1.45
N MET A 107 -8.84 -12.96 -0.20
CA MET A 107 -7.81 -12.32 0.62
C MET A 107 -6.59 -13.22 0.84
N LEU A 108 -6.77 -14.54 1.02
CA LEU A 108 -5.63 -15.48 1.14
C LEU A 108 -4.84 -15.59 -0.17
N VAL A 109 -5.52 -15.56 -1.33
CA VAL A 109 -4.84 -15.52 -2.64
C VAL A 109 -4.09 -14.19 -2.79
N LEU A 110 -4.71 -13.06 -2.43
CA LEU A 110 -4.07 -11.75 -2.53
C LEU A 110 -2.87 -11.63 -1.57
N LEU A 111 -2.95 -12.22 -0.37
CA LEU A 111 -1.83 -12.28 0.57
C LEU A 111 -0.64 -13.06 -0.01
N SER A 112 -0.89 -14.17 -0.72
CA SER A 112 0.18 -14.93 -1.38
C SER A 112 0.89 -14.09 -2.46
N LEU A 113 0.13 -13.29 -3.23
CA LEU A 113 0.68 -12.34 -4.19
C LEU A 113 1.55 -11.27 -3.49
N CYS A 114 1.02 -10.66 -2.43
CA CYS A 114 1.73 -9.62 -1.68
C CYS A 114 3.07 -10.11 -1.13
N ARG A 115 3.12 -11.31 -0.56
CA ARG A 115 4.33 -11.90 0.02
C ARG A 115 5.43 -12.12 -1.04
N ARG A 116 5.06 -12.52 -2.25
CA ARG A 116 6.02 -12.72 -3.34
C ARG A 116 6.45 -11.40 -3.95
N LEU A 117 5.50 -10.55 -4.30
CA LEU A 117 5.74 -9.26 -4.94
C LEU A 117 6.44 -8.23 -4.04
N THR A 118 6.54 -8.48 -2.74
CA THR A 118 7.43 -7.74 -1.83
C THR A 118 8.91 -7.95 -2.16
N LYS A 119 9.25 -9.10 -2.76
CA LYS A 119 10.64 -9.51 -3.06
C LYS A 119 10.95 -9.48 -4.55
N GLU A 120 9.97 -9.56 -5.40
CA GLU A 120 10.08 -9.68 -6.84
C GLU A 120 9.12 -8.72 -7.55
N GLU A 121 9.50 -8.22 -8.72
CA GLU A 121 8.67 -7.28 -9.50
C GLU A 121 7.45 -7.96 -10.14
N SER A 122 7.54 -9.25 -10.40
CA SER A 122 6.45 -10.04 -10.98
C SER A 122 6.54 -11.50 -10.58
N MET A 123 5.41 -12.20 -10.66
CA MET A 123 5.33 -13.65 -10.41
C MET A 123 4.44 -14.32 -11.46
N THR A 124 4.61 -15.62 -11.64
CA THR A 124 3.77 -16.40 -12.56
C THR A 124 2.50 -16.91 -11.87
N THR A 125 1.49 -17.25 -12.66
CA THR A 125 0.27 -17.87 -12.12
C THR A 125 0.52 -19.23 -11.44
N GLY A 126 1.56 -19.97 -11.88
CA GLY A 126 1.99 -21.20 -11.19
C GLY A 126 2.55 -20.94 -9.80
N ASP A 127 3.32 -19.85 -9.63
CA ASP A 127 3.84 -19.45 -8.32
C ASP A 127 2.71 -19.07 -7.35
N VAL A 128 1.60 -18.48 -7.87
CA VAL A 128 0.44 -18.14 -7.04
C VAL A 128 -0.14 -19.37 -6.37
N GLU A 129 -0.33 -20.47 -7.11
CA GLU A 129 -0.92 -21.69 -6.55
C GLU A 129 -0.05 -22.31 -5.47
N GLN A 130 1.27 -22.35 -5.68
CA GLN A 130 2.23 -22.87 -4.70
C GLN A 130 2.21 -22.06 -3.41
N LEU A 131 2.27 -20.74 -3.52
CA LEU A 131 2.26 -19.87 -2.35
C LEU A 131 0.90 -19.82 -1.67
N TYR A 132 -0.19 -19.89 -2.43
CA TYR A 132 -1.54 -19.98 -1.88
C TYR A 132 -1.74 -21.24 -1.05
N ALA A 133 -1.16 -22.39 -1.46
CA ALA A 133 -1.18 -23.61 -0.66
C ALA A 133 -0.54 -23.37 0.71
N VAL A 134 0.65 -22.75 0.75
CA VAL A 134 1.36 -22.42 2.00
C VAL A 134 0.53 -21.48 2.90
N VAL A 135 -0.06 -20.42 2.30
CA VAL A 135 -0.92 -19.49 3.05
C VAL A 135 -2.17 -20.20 3.58
N CYS A 136 -2.78 -21.12 2.81
CA CYS A 136 -3.92 -21.91 3.28
C CYS A 136 -3.56 -22.80 4.47
N GLU A 137 -2.39 -23.42 4.48
CA GLU A 137 -1.91 -24.23 5.62
C GLU A 137 -1.72 -23.35 6.86
N GLU A 138 -1.10 -22.19 6.72
CA GLU A 138 -0.88 -21.24 7.82
C GLU A 138 -2.18 -20.77 8.48
N TYR A 139 -3.24 -20.57 7.68
CA TYR A 139 -4.56 -20.13 8.16
C TYR A 139 -5.53 -21.29 8.41
N GLU A 140 -5.09 -22.53 8.35
CA GLU A 140 -5.92 -23.75 8.54
C GLU A 140 -7.15 -23.76 7.62
N LYS A 141 -7.00 -23.33 6.37
CA LYS A 141 -8.06 -23.27 5.37
C LYS A 141 -7.81 -24.24 4.23
N LYS A 142 -8.90 -24.81 3.72
CA LYS A 142 -8.83 -25.69 2.55
C LYS A 142 -8.57 -24.87 1.29
N MET A 143 -7.54 -25.25 0.53
CA MET A 143 -7.21 -24.67 -0.76
C MET A 143 -8.40 -24.75 -1.73
N LYS A 144 -8.69 -23.69 -2.47
CA LYS A 144 -9.70 -23.66 -3.53
C LYS A 144 -9.12 -24.20 -4.83
N SER A 145 -10.01 -24.61 -5.75
CA SER A 145 -9.63 -25.12 -7.06
C SER A 145 -8.95 -24.06 -7.92
N HIS A 146 -8.12 -24.49 -8.87
CA HIS A 146 -7.49 -23.65 -9.89
C HIS A 146 -8.48 -22.65 -10.53
N THR A 147 -9.66 -23.13 -10.93
CA THR A 147 -10.70 -22.29 -11.55
C THR A 147 -11.15 -21.17 -10.61
N THR A 148 -11.21 -21.42 -9.30
CA THR A 148 -11.61 -20.43 -8.30
C THR A 148 -10.49 -19.38 -8.12
N ILE A 149 -9.24 -19.82 -8.08
CA ILE A 149 -8.08 -18.91 -8.01
C ILE A 149 -8.07 -17.97 -9.22
N TRP A 150 -8.30 -18.48 -10.42
CA TRP A 150 -8.42 -17.70 -11.65
C TRP A 150 -9.54 -16.64 -11.59
N LYS A 151 -10.69 -16.98 -10.99
CA LYS A 151 -11.77 -16.00 -10.78
C LYS A 151 -11.31 -14.85 -9.87
N TYR A 152 -10.59 -15.17 -8.79
CA TYR A 152 -10.06 -14.13 -7.90
C TYR A 152 -8.99 -13.28 -8.59
N LEU A 153 -8.09 -13.86 -9.38
CA LEU A 153 -7.10 -13.09 -10.14
C LEU A 153 -7.76 -12.14 -11.14
N LYS A 154 -8.83 -12.57 -11.84
CA LYS A 154 -9.61 -11.67 -12.71
C LYS A 154 -10.28 -10.55 -11.92
N GLU A 155 -10.89 -10.86 -10.79
CA GLU A 155 -11.48 -9.86 -9.91
C GLU A 155 -10.44 -8.83 -9.45
N PHE A 156 -9.22 -9.25 -9.11
CA PHE A 156 -8.14 -8.34 -8.74
C PHE A 156 -7.68 -7.46 -9.91
N GLU A 157 -7.67 -7.98 -11.11
CA GLU A 157 -7.36 -7.23 -12.33
C GLU A 157 -8.47 -6.21 -12.65
N GLU A 158 -9.74 -6.59 -12.58
CA GLU A 158 -10.90 -5.69 -12.75
C GLU A 158 -10.91 -4.56 -11.72
N ARG A 159 -10.51 -4.85 -10.48
CA ARG A 159 -10.36 -3.87 -9.41
C ARG A 159 -9.04 -3.08 -9.48
N GLN A 160 -8.23 -3.29 -10.51
CA GLN A 160 -6.91 -2.65 -10.71
C GLN A 160 -5.91 -2.88 -9.55
N ILE A 161 -6.08 -3.96 -8.79
CA ILE A 161 -5.15 -4.35 -7.73
C ILE A 161 -3.89 -4.96 -8.33
N ILE A 162 -4.03 -5.77 -9.37
CA ILE A 162 -2.94 -6.38 -10.13
C ILE A 162 -3.04 -6.06 -11.61
N THR A 163 -1.94 -6.25 -12.32
CA THR A 163 -1.91 -6.27 -13.78
C THR A 163 -1.36 -7.60 -14.25
N SER A 164 -1.91 -8.12 -15.35
CA SER A 164 -1.45 -9.36 -15.97
C SER A 164 -0.79 -9.09 -17.32
N ARG A 165 0.31 -9.78 -17.61
CA ARG A 165 1.01 -9.74 -18.89
C ARG A 165 1.36 -11.14 -19.34
N VAL A 166 0.87 -11.53 -20.51
CA VAL A 166 1.24 -12.80 -21.13
C VAL A 166 2.62 -12.67 -21.76
N ALA A 167 3.56 -13.53 -21.37
CA ALA A 167 4.89 -13.60 -21.96
C ALA A 167 5.20 -15.01 -22.44
N THR A 168 6.03 -15.12 -23.46
CA THR A 168 6.57 -16.39 -23.94
C THR A 168 7.67 -16.85 -22.99
N ILE A 169 7.66 -18.14 -22.63
CA ILE A 169 8.70 -18.71 -21.76
C ILE A 169 10.04 -18.67 -22.51
N THR A 170 11.03 -17.95 -21.98
CA THR A 170 12.37 -17.88 -22.53
C THR A 170 13.04 -19.26 -22.38
N GLY A 171 13.29 -19.96 -23.48
CA GLY A 171 13.93 -21.30 -23.46
C GLY A 171 12.98 -22.50 -23.42
N GLY A 172 11.64 -22.31 -23.49
CA GLY A 172 10.66 -23.39 -23.52
C GLY A 172 9.52 -23.14 -24.50
N ARG A 173 8.71 -24.18 -24.78
CA ARG A 173 7.45 -24.04 -25.53
C ARG A 173 6.34 -23.71 -24.53
N GLY A 174 5.71 -22.53 -24.69
CA GLY A 174 4.54 -22.17 -23.90
C GLY A 174 4.42 -20.67 -23.65
N ARG A 175 3.26 -20.28 -23.14
CA ARG A 175 2.96 -18.92 -22.65
C ARG A 175 2.72 -19.00 -21.16
N THR A 176 3.24 -18.04 -20.43
CA THR A 176 2.92 -17.87 -19.01
C THR A 176 2.40 -16.47 -18.76
N THR A 177 1.55 -16.31 -17.76
CA THR A 177 1.03 -15.03 -17.35
C THR A 177 1.85 -14.54 -16.16
N HIS A 178 2.47 -13.39 -16.31
CA HIS A 178 3.14 -12.67 -15.25
C HIS A 178 2.16 -11.69 -14.62
N LEU A 179 2.14 -11.70 -13.31
CA LEU A 179 1.32 -10.81 -12.47
C LEU A 179 2.22 -9.82 -11.75
N SER A 180 1.81 -8.58 -11.70
CA SER A 180 2.49 -7.50 -10.98
C SER A 180 1.48 -6.59 -10.28
N MET A 181 1.95 -5.75 -9.35
CA MET A 181 1.11 -4.87 -8.54
C MET A 181 1.64 -3.44 -8.58
N PRO A 182 1.44 -2.73 -9.72
CA PRO A 182 2.07 -1.43 -9.94
C PRO A 182 1.47 -0.28 -9.12
N HIS A 183 0.24 -0.43 -8.64
CA HIS A 183 -0.52 0.64 -7.97
C HIS A 183 -0.55 0.51 -6.44
N TYR A 184 0.00 -0.56 -5.90
CA TYR A 184 0.02 -0.85 -4.46
C TYR A 184 1.42 -1.24 -4.02
N LEU A 185 1.76 -0.93 -2.78
CA LEU A 185 2.94 -1.49 -2.14
C LEU A 185 2.61 -2.87 -1.57
N PRO A 186 3.15 -3.96 -2.14
CA PRO A 186 2.76 -5.32 -1.74
C PRO A 186 2.94 -5.60 -0.24
N LYS A 187 3.99 -5.04 0.37
CA LYS A 187 4.26 -5.19 1.81
C LYS A 187 3.12 -4.61 2.65
N ASP A 188 2.72 -3.37 2.37
CA ASP A 188 1.71 -2.66 3.15
C ASP A 188 0.32 -3.27 2.98
N LEU A 189 -0.02 -3.63 1.73
CA LEU A 189 -1.24 -4.34 1.42
C LEU A 189 -1.31 -5.70 2.12
N GLY A 190 -0.19 -6.44 2.17
CA GLY A 190 -0.09 -7.71 2.86
C GLY A 190 -0.39 -7.58 4.36
N ILE A 191 0.19 -6.58 5.03
CA ILE A 191 -0.06 -6.30 6.46
C ILE A 191 -1.55 -6.02 6.71
N ARG A 192 -2.18 -5.19 5.86
CA ARG A 192 -3.62 -4.91 5.99
C ARG A 192 -4.47 -6.16 5.83
N ILE A 193 -4.19 -6.97 4.82
CA ILE A 193 -4.92 -8.21 4.59
C ILE A 193 -4.79 -9.15 5.78
N GLU A 194 -3.60 -9.28 6.37
CA GLU A 194 -3.38 -10.10 7.57
C GLU A 194 -4.22 -9.60 8.76
N MET A 195 -4.32 -8.29 8.96
CA MET A 195 -5.19 -7.71 10.00
C MET A 195 -6.67 -8.03 9.75
N LEU A 196 -7.14 -7.92 8.50
CA LEU A 196 -8.52 -8.24 8.14
C LEU A 196 -8.84 -9.73 8.30
N LEU A 197 -7.92 -10.60 7.90
CA LEU A 197 -8.06 -12.05 8.06
C LEU A 197 -8.11 -12.45 9.53
N LYS A 198 -7.26 -11.86 10.40
CA LYS A 198 -7.31 -12.08 11.86
C LYS A 198 -8.65 -11.67 12.48
N LYS A 199 -9.29 -10.63 11.94
CA LYS A 199 -10.64 -10.21 12.38
C LYS A 199 -11.74 -11.17 11.94
N ARG A 200 -11.60 -11.77 10.74
CA ARG A 200 -12.65 -12.61 10.11
C ARG A 200 -12.55 -14.09 10.46
N PHE A 201 -11.41 -14.55 10.91
CA PHE A 201 -11.16 -15.95 11.29
C PHE A 201 -11.11 -16.14 12.83
N ARG A 202 -11.46 -15.09 13.58
CA ARG A 202 -11.84 -15.20 14.99
C ARG A 202 -13.31 -15.58 15.07
#